data_c9257736c055f59f593a7f6181b9034a
#
_entry.id   c9257736c055f59f593a7f6181b9034a
#
_cell.length_a   1.000
_cell.length_b   1.000
_cell.length_c   1.000
_cell.angle_alpha   90.00
_cell.angle_beta   90.00
_cell.angle_gamma   90.00
#
_symmetry.space_group_name_H-M   'P 1'
#
loop_
_entity.id
_entity.type
_entity.pdbx_description
1 polymer ?
#
loop_
_entity_poly.entity_id
_entity_poly.type
_entity_poly.pdbx_seq_one_letter_code
_entity_poly.pdbx_strand_id
1 'polypeptide(L)'
;MSQLFGFQINRKEGQKGQSPVPPNADEAIAVAAGGYYGTYVETDNQARNEFEMIRRYRVMALHPEVDSAVDEVVNEFIVSDAHDSPVEINLDNLEVGNGVKNKIRKEFDYLKRLLNFDNRAHEIVRSWYIDGRLFYHKVIDLDNPKKGITELRYIDPMKIKKVRQKIDNTPKDSLARQAIKGTALEYEYGTFVDYYLYNPKGFYKGGNLGPVGDMSLSQGVKMAVDSITFCPSGLQDLNKRMTLGFLHKAIKSLNQLRMIEDSLVIYRLSRAPERRIFYIDVGNLPKVKAEQYLRDVMSRYRNKLVYDANTGEMRDDKKHMSMLEDFWLPRREGGRGTEITTLPGGQNLGELKDVEYFKKKLYNSLNLPPSRLTDDNKGFNLGKTTEVLRDELKFTKFIGRLRKRFAEMFQDMLKTQLILKGVISPEDWDDMKEHIQYDFLFDNHFNELKEIEMMNQRMMTVTQMDPFVGKYFSTEYIRKNILGQTTKDMREIDKQMRQDIDTGLAIDPVEVNVLDNMQQQNAALAPEISDMQADASAEREADAADAALERDLKRAKSAPSKPSGDK
;
A
#
# COMPACT_ATOMS: atom_id res chain seq x y z
N MET A 1 32.68 10.81 21.76
CA MET A 1 33.16 9.44 21.55
C MET A 1 31.99 8.60 21.05
N SER A 2 32.06 8.11 19.85
CA SER A 2 31.03 7.17 19.35
C SER A 2 31.39 5.77 19.85
N GLN A 3 30.45 5.10 20.47
CA GLN A 3 30.59 3.71 20.89
C GLN A 3 29.79 2.84 19.92
N LEU A 4 30.41 1.83 19.37
CA LEU A 4 29.76 0.80 18.57
C LEU A 4 29.89 -0.53 19.32
N PHE A 5 28.77 -1.14 19.70
CA PHE A 5 28.72 -2.39 20.49
C PHE A 5 29.58 -2.39 21.78
N GLY A 6 29.74 -1.23 22.40
CA GLY A 6 30.55 -1.07 23.58
C GLY A 6 32.05 -0.83 23.31
N PHE A 7 32.49 -0.83 22.05
CA PHE A 7 33.87 -0.46 21.68
C PHE A 7 33.98 1.06 21.54
N GLN A 8 35.05 1.62 22.12
CA GLN A 8 35.38 3.04 21.96
C GLN A 8 36.06 3.27 20.61
N ILE A 9 35.41 3.99 19.72
CA ILE A 9 36.02 4.47 18.47
C ILE A 9 36.63 5.84 18.79
N ASN A 10 37.95 5.93 18.82
CA ASN A 10 38.64 7.20 19.02
C ASN A 10 38.47 8.08 17.79
N ARG A 11 37.47 8.97 17.84
CA ARG A 11 37.28 10.04 16.87
C ARG A 11 37.89 11.32 17.44
N LYS A 12 38.74 12.01 16.68
CA LYS A 12 39.05 13.42 16.95
C LYS A 12 37.80 14.23 16.64
N GLU A 13 36.97 14.47 17.62
CA GLU A 13 35.80 15.35 17.48
C GLU A 13 36.29 16.80 17.34
N GLY A 14 36.07 17.36 16.15
CA GLY A 14 35.96 18.81 16.04
C GLY A 14 34.81 19.27 16.94
N GLN A 15 35.02 20.32 17.72
CA GLN A 15 34.03 20.91 18.62
C GLN A 15 32.75 21.21 17.83
N LYS A 16 31.76 20.31 17.85
CA LYS A 16 30.40 20.60 17.40
C LYS A 16 29.77 21.49 18.44
N GLY A 17 29.28 22.66 18.01
CA GLY A 17 28.58 23.59 18.87
C GLY A 17 27.51 22.88 19.69
N GLN A 18 27.56 23.05 21.00
CA GLN A 18 26.60 22.45 21.91
C GLN A 18 25.24 23.10 21.70
N SER A 19 24.28 22.34 21.21
CA SER A 19 22.89 22.80 21.13
C SER A 19 22.17 22.47 22.44
N PRO A 20 21.43 23.42 23.05
CA PRO A 20 20.58 23.12 24.21
C PRO A 20 19.39 22.24 23.87
N VAL A 21 19.13 22.03 22.58
CA VAL A 21 18.07 21.14 22.11
C VAL A 21 18.60 19.71 22.13
N PRO A 22 17.96 18.76 22.86
CA PRO A 22 18.38 17.38 22.82
C PRO A 22 18.28 16.84 21.38
N PRO A 23 19.30 16.06 20.93
CA PRO A 23 19.23 15.48 19.60
C PRO A 23 18.01 14.57 19.51
N ASN A 24 17.17 14.86 18.58
CA ASN A 24 15.94 14.18 18.20
C ASN A 24 15.17 13.49 19.34
N ALA A 25 13.99 14.03 19.65
CA ALA A 25 13.08 13.52 20.67
C ALA A 25 12.40 12.19 20.25
N ASP A 26 13.06 11.42 19.40
CA ASP A 26 12.50 10.15 18.90
C ASP A 26 12.47 9.13 20.04
N GLU A 27 11.28 8.98 20.63
CA GLU A 27 10.86 7.86 21.49
C GLU A 27 11.65 7.61 22.79
N ALA A 28 12.65 8.43 23.13
CA ALA A 28 13.35 8.24 24.37
C ALA A 28 12.61 8.89 25.53
N ILE A 29 12.13 8.08 26.46
CA ILE A 29 11.60 8.58 27.73
C ILE A 29 12.78 9.11 28.55
N ALA A 30 12.79 10.44 28.78
CA ALA A 30 13.76 11.05 29.65
C ALA A 30 13.48 10.62 31.10
N VAL A 31 14.37 9.84 31.66
CA VAL A 31 14.37 9.51 33.10
C VAL A 31 15.23 10.52 33.80
N ALA A 32 14.66 11.40 34.60
CA ALA A 32 15.41 12.22 35.52
C ALA A 32 16.13 11.30 36.55
N ALA A 33 17.36 11.62 36.88
CA ALA A 33 18.09 10.96 37.96
C ALA A 33 17.29 11.13 39.27
N GLY A 34 16.51 10.11 39.66
CA GLY A 34 15.59 10.23 40.80
C GLY A 34 14.37 9.32 40.73
N GLY A 35 14.28 8.42 39.78
CA GLY A 35 13.33 7.30 39.83
C GLY A 35 11.86 7.61 39.53
N TYR A 36 11.51 8.79 39.04
CA TYR A 36 10.15 9.09 38.63
C TYR A 36 10.01 9.00 37.11
N TYR A 37 9.35 7.97 36.63
CA TYR A 37 8.86 7.92 35.26
C TYR A 37 7.69 8.89 35.14
N GLY A 38 7.86 9.98 34.39
CA GLY A 38 6.77 10.87 34.09
C GLY A 38 5.67 10.11 33.35
N THR A 39 4.58 9.86 34.03
CA THR A 39 3.34 9.41 33.41
C THR A 39 2.82 10.54 32.53
N TYR A 40 2.71 10.28 31.26
CA TYR A 40 2.11 11.18 30.30
C TYR A 40 0.62 11.30 30.58
N VAL A 41 0.14 12.49 30.85
CA VAL A 41 -1.29 12.82 30.88
C VAL A 41 -1.67 13.24 29.45
N GLU A 42 -2.19 12.29 28.68
CA GLU A 42 -2.90 12.63 27.46
C GLU A 42 -4.32 13.09 27.78
N THR A 43 -4.79 14.06 27.00
CA THR A 43 -6.14 14.65 27.13
C THR A 43 -7.25 13.67 26.74
N ASP A 44 -6.94 12.56 26.08
CA ASP A 44 -7.87 11.47 25.80
C ASP A 44 -7.64 10.32 26.77
N ASN A 45 -8.61 10.11 27.65
CA ASN A 45 -8.58 9.19 28.78
C ASN A 45 -8.44 7.70 28.46
N GLN A 46 -8.15 7.28 27.22
CA GLN A 46 -8.28 5.87 26.83
C GLN A 46 -7.00 5.16 26.37
N ALA A 47 -5.92 5.84 26.03
CA ALA A 47 -4.70 5.17 25.58
C ALA A 47 -3.46 5.75 26.27
N ARG A 48 -3.24 5.35 27.49
CA ARG A 48 -2.21 5.94 28.36
C ARG A 48 -0.81 5.35 28.19
N ASN A 49 -0.64 4.29 27.38
CA ASN A 49 0.64 3.61 27.28
C ASN A 49 0.89 3.09 25.85
N GLU A 50 2.10 3.26 25.37
CA GLU A 50 2.59 2.78 24.07
C GLU A 50 2.27 1.28 23.84
N PHE A 51 2.44 0.46 24.87
CA PHE A 51 2.17 -0.98 24.81
C PHE A 51 0.67 -1.30 24.66
N GLU A 52 -0.19 -0.48 25.26
CA GLU A 52 -1.64 -0.61 25.11
C GLU A 52 -2.08 -0.27 23.68
N MET A 53 -1.45 0.73 23.07
CA MET A 53 -1.70 1.07 21.67
C MET A 53 -1.31 -0.05 20.72
N ILE A 54 -0.12 -0.65 20.90
CA ILE A 54 0.31 -1.81 20.10
C ILE A 54 -0.69 -2.96 20.23
N ARG A 55 -1.11 -3.27 21.46
CA ARG A 55 -2.11 -4.30 21.70
C ARG A 55 -3.42 -3.99 20.97
N ARG A 56 -3.85 -2.74 21.02
CA ARG A 56 -5.07 -2.29 20.33
C ARG A 56 -4.95 -2.47 18.82
N TYR A 57 -3.82 -2.10 18.22
CA TYR A 57 -3.59 -2.30 16.79
C TYR A 57 -3.63 -3.79 16.41
N ARG A 58 -3.01 -4.65 17.20
CA ARG A 58 -3.04 -6.11 16.97
C ARG A 58 -4.47 -6.67 17.05
N VAL A 59 -5.27 -6.20 18.01
CA VAL A 59 -6.71 -6.59 18.10
C VAL A 59 -7.48 -6.07 16.88
N MET A 60 -7.23 -4.84 16.45
CA MET A 60 -7.86 -4.28 15.26
C MET A 60 -7.53 -5.06 13.99
N ALA A 61 -6.30 -5.53 13.85
CA ALA A 61 -5.85 -6.30 12.69
C ALA A 61 -6.53 -7.69 12.57
N LEU A 62 -7.23 -8.15 13.60
CA LEU A 62 -8.02 -9.38 13.55
C LEU A 62 -9.43 -9.20 12.95
N HIS A 63 -9.85 -7.95 12.73
CA HIS A 63 -11.14 -7.68 12.08
C HIS A 63 -11.03 -7.90 10.57
N PRO A 64 -11.98 -8.62 9.95
CA PRO A 64 -11.90 -9.03 8.54
C PRO A 64 -11.65 -7.86 7.58
N GLU A 65 -12.33 -6.72 7.78
CA GLU A 65 -12.16 -5.54 6.92
C GLU A 65 -10.78 -4.91 7.03
N VAL A 66 -10.21 -4.91 8.25
CA VAL A 66 -8.88 -4.39 8.51
C VAL A 66 -7.81 -5.38 8.03
N ASP A 67 -8.04 -6.67 8.26
CA ASP A 67 -7.16 -7.74 7.82
C ASP A 67 -6.98 -7.73 6.29
N SER A 68 -8.09 -7.73 5.57
CA SER A 68 -8.08 -7.61 4.10
C SER A 68 -7.40 -6.34 3.62
N ALA A 69 -7.61 -5.21 4.32
CA ALA A 69 -6.97 -3.95 3.99
C ALA A 69 -5.45 -3.97 4.25
N VAL A 70 -5.02 -4.62 5.31
CA VAL A 70 -3.59 -4.79 5.63
C VAL A 70 -2.93 -5.70 4.61
N ASP A 71 -3.57 -6.82 4.26
CA ASP A 71 -3.05 -7.76 3.27
C ASP A 71 -2.88 -7.09 1.89
N GLU A 72 -3.85 -6.28 1.47
CA GLU A 72 -3.75 -5.53 0.21
C GLU A 72 -2.55 -4.55 0.21
N VAL A 73 -2.32 -3.84 1.32
CA VAL A 73 -1.16 -2.96 1.46
C VAL A 73 0.14 -3.75 1.45
N VAL A 74 0.20 -4.89 2.12
CA VAL A 74 1.42 -5.71 2.22
C VAL A 74 1.72 -6.41 0.91
N ASN A 75 0.71 -6.91 0.20
CA ASN A 75 0.86 -7.51 -1.13
C ASN A 75 1.42 -6.52 -2.15
N GLU A 76 0.91 -5.27 -2.15
CA GLU A 76 1.46 -4.22 -3.00
C GLU A 76 2.85 -3.77 -2.56
N PHE A 77 3.14 -3.84 -1.25
CA PHE A 77 4.44 -3.48 -0.71
C PHE A 77 5.52 -4.48 -1.08
N ILE A 78 5.25 -5.76 -0.92
CA ILE A 78 6.14 -6.88 -1.24
C ILE A 78 5.54 -7.66 -2.41
N VAL A 79 6.09 -7.46 -3.57
CA VAL A 79 5.87 -8.33 -4.72
C VAL A 79 6.94 -9.41 -4.67
N SER A 80 6.52 -10.66 -4.60
CA SER A 80 7.44 -11.82 -4.68
C SER A 80 7.21 -12.52 -6.01
N ASP A 81 8.22 -12.52 -6.84
CA ASP A 81 8.26 -13.38 -8.01
C ASP A 81 9.09 -14.64 -7.72
N ALA A 82 8.83 -15.72 -8.44
CA ALA A 82 9.51 -16.98 -8.24
C ALA A 82 11.03 -16.92 -8.52
N HIS A 83 11.45 -15.95 -9.31
CA HIS A 83 12.82 -15.82 -9.79
C HIS A 83 13.57 -14.61 -9.23
N ASP A 84 12.88 -13.57 -8.78
CA ASP A 84 13.48 -12.32 -8.37
C ASP A 84 13.35 -12.09 -6.86
N SER A 85 14.38 -11.49 -6.28
CA SER A 85 14.37 -11.11 -4.86
C SER A 85 13.46 -9.90 -4.66
N PRO A 86 12.64 -9.85 -3.59
CA PRO A 86 11.73 -8.74 -3.34
C PRO A 86 12.41 -7.36 -3.22
N VAL A 87 13.69 -7.34 -2.88
CA VAL A 87 14.47 -6.10 -2.72
C VAL A 87 15.88 -6.28 -3.26
N GLU A 88 16.30 -5.33 -4.08
CA GLU A 88 17.66 -5.23 -4.58
C GLU A 88 18.31 -3.91 -4.16
N ILE A 89 19.65 -3.92 -4.14
CA ILE A 89 20.43 -2.72 -3.85
C ILE A 89 20.93 -2.09 -5.15
N ASN A 90 20.57 -0.83 -5.35
CA ASN A 90 21.04 -0.04 -6.49
C ASN A 90 22.19 0.87 -6.03
N LEU A 91 23.31 0.72 -6.71
CA LEU A 91 24.57 1.44 -6.46
C LEU A 91 25.02 2.27 -7.66
N ASP A 92 24.16 2.53 -8.62
CA ASP A 92 24.54 3.20 -9.87
C ASP A 92 25.02 4.63 -9.62
N ASN A 93 24.35 5.34 -8.71
CA ASN A 93 24.68 6.71 -8.34
C ASN A 93 25.89 6.83 -7.40
N LEU A 94 26.49 5.70 -7.01
CA LEU A 94 27.63 5.69 -6.09
C LEU A 94 28.94 5.80 -6.87
N GLU A 95 29.72 6.85 -6.63
CA GLU A 95 31.02 7.10 -7.29
C GLU A 95 32.17 6.34 -6.60
N VAL A 96 32.07 5.01 -6.57
CA VAL A 96 33.10 4.14 -5.97
C VAL A 96 33.48 3.03 -6.94
N GLY A 97 34.69 2.51 -6.81
CA GLY A 97 35.20 1.44 -7.68
C GLY A 97 34.32 0.17 -7.65
N ASN A 98 34.18 -0.49 -8.79
CA ASN A 98 33.32 -1.68 -8.95
C ASN A 98 33.62 -2.81 -7.94
N GLY A 99 34.87 -2.93 -7.47
CA GLY A 99 35.24 -3.90 -6.46
C GLY A 99 34.56 -3.67 -5.11
N VAL A 100 34.36 -2.41 -4.72
CA VAL A 100 33.65 -2.03 -3.48
C VAL A 100 32.15 -2.22 -3.66
N LYS A 101 31.59 -1.80 -4.82
CA LYS A 101 30.18 -2.03 -5.15
C LYS A 101 29.80 -3.51 -5.04
N ASN A 102 30.62 -4.38 -5.60
CA ASN A 102 30.38 -5.83 -5.55
C ASN A 102 30.49 -6.40 -4.12
N LYS A 103 31.34 -5.83 -3.26
CA LYS A 103 31.39 -6.21 -1.85
C LYS A 103 30.12 -5.77 -1.13
N ILE A 104 29.64 -4.55 -1.36
CA ILE A 104 28.40 -4.03 -0.77
C ILE A 104 27.22 -4.90 -1.16
N ARG A 105 27.07 -5.27 -2.45
CA ARG A 105 26.02 -6.19 -2.91
C ARG A 105 26.06 -7.53 -2.19
N LYS A 106 27.23 -8.16 -2.10
CA LYS A 106 27.40 -9.45 -1.40
C LYS A 106 27.04 -9.37 0.09
N GLU A 107 27.40 -8.27 0.76
CA GLU A 107 27.05 -8.09 2.16
C GLU A 107 25.56 -7.83 2.36
N PHE A 108 24.94 -7.13 1.44
CA PHE A 108 23.49 -6.94 1.46
C PHE A 108 22.73 -8.27 1.23
N ASP A 109 23.16 -9.08 0.27
CA ASP A 109 22.60 -10.41 0.05
C ASP A 109 22.81 -11.35 1.24
N TYR A 110 23.92 -11.20 1.94
CA TYR A 110 24.15 -11.92 3.19
C TYR A 110 23.15 -11.50 4.27
N LEU A 111 22.88 -10.21 4.44
CA LEU A 111 21.88 -9.69 5.38
C LEU A 111 20.46 -10.14 5.03
N LYS A 112 20.09 -10.14 3.75
CA LYS A 112 18.77 -10.68 3.30
C LYS A 112 18.62 -12.15 3.71
N ARG A 113 19.66 -12.95 3.52
CA ARG A 113 19.66 -14.37 3.94
C ARG A 113 19.56 -14.53 5.45
N LEU A 114 20.24 -13.70 6.26
CA LEU A 114 20.12 -13.73 7.72
C LEU A 114 18.69 -13.39 8.20
N LEU A 115 18.01 -12.49 7.52
CA LEU A 115 16.61 -12.16 7.77
C LEU A 115 15.65 -13.22 7.23
N ASN A 116 16.14 -14.12 6.35
CA ASN A 116 15.31 -14.98 5.51
C ASN A 116 14.21 -14.14 4.80
N PHE A 117 14.63 -12.98 4.25
CA PHE A 117 13.71 -11.96 3.79
C PHE A 117 12.91 -12.44 2.58
N ASP A 118 13.50 -13.23 1.69
CA ASP A 118 12.82 -13.73 0.50
C ASP A 118 11.57 -14.57 0.85
N ASN A 119 11.58 -15.31 1.95
CA ASN A 119 10.44 -16.11 2.40
C ASN A 119 9.56 -15.40 3.42
N ARG A 120 10.11 -14.50 4.22
CA ARG A 120 9.40 -13.89 5.37
C ARG A 120 9.11 -12.41 5.22
N ALA A 121 9.37 -11.84 4.04
CA ALA A 121 9.16 -10.42 3.80
C ALA A 121 7.73 -9.98 4.13
N HIS A 122 6.74 -10.76 3.71
CA HIS A 122 5.34 -10.48 3.96
C HIS A 122 5.03 -10.41 5.47
N GLU A 123 5.48 -11.38 6.27
CA GLU A 123 5.27 -11.40 7.72
C GLU A 123 5.97 -10.22 8.41
N ILE A 124 7.19 -9.89 8.00
CA ILE A 124 7.98 -8.80 8.57
C ILE A 124 7.31 -7.45 8.29
N VAL A 125 6.91 -7.21 7.04
CA VAL A 125 6.24 -5.97 6.66
C VAL A 125 4.86 -5.86 7.30
N ARG A 126 4.09 -6.96 7.36
CA ARG A 126 2.81 -7.01 8.05
C ARG A 126 2.95 -6.63 9.52
N SER A 127 3.92 -7.21 10.22
CA SER A 127 4.19 -6.89 11.63
C SER A 127 4.60 -5.44 11.81
N TRP A 128 5.44 -4.90 10.93
CA TRP A 128 5.83 -3.50 10.94
C TRP A 128 4.65 -2.55 10.67
N TYR A 129 3.78 -2.89 9.73
CA TYR A 129 2.62 -2.08 9.40
C TYR A 129 1.61 -2.01 10.55
N ILE A 130 1.36 -3.16 11.21
CA ILE A 130 0.43 -3.25 12.34
C ILE A 130 1.00 -2.52 13.57
N ASP A 131 2.21 -2.88 14.01
CA ASP A 131 2.80 -2.36 15.25
C ASP A 131 3.35 -0.93 15.09
N GLY A 132 3.62 -0.50 13.85
CA GLY A 132 4.22 0.79 13.52
C GLY A 132 5.70 0.89 13.86
N ARG A 133 6.34 -0.21 14.26
CA ARG A 133 7.74 -0.30 14.65
C ARG A 133 8.25 -1.72 14.53
N LEU A 134 9.55 -1.82 14.27
CA LEU A 134 10.23 -3.09 14.13
C LEU A 134 11.58 -3.02 14.82
N PHE A 135 11.93 -4.04 15.58
CA PHE A 135 13.19 -4.14 16.29
C PHE A 135 13.91 -5.44 15.97
N TYR A 136 15.18 -5.33 15.61
CA TYR A 136 16.08 -6.45 15.44
C TYR A 136 17.33 -6.27 16.28
N HIS A 137 17.72 -7.30 17.02
CA HIS A 137 19.00 -7.37 17.70
C HIS A 137 20.05 -7.91 16.74
N LYS A 138 21.10 -7.12 16.52
CA LYS A 138 22.27 -7.50 15.75
C LYS A 138 23.24 -8.28 16.64
N VAL A 139 23.30 -9.57 16.48
CA VAL A 139 24.23 -10.43 17.24
C VAL A 139 25.56 -10.47 16.50
N ILE A 140 26.62 -10.14 17.21
CA ILE A 140 28.00 -10.18 16.70
C ILE A 140 28.85 -11.14 17.55
N ASP A 141 29.90 -11.70 16.94
CA ASP A 141 30.92 -12.47 17.64
C ASP A 141 31.90 -11.48 18.30
N LEU A 142 31.89 -11.42 19.64
CA LEU A 142 32.77 -10.51 20.41
C LEU A 142 34.24 -10.84 20.26
N ASP A 143 34.59 -12.12 20.05
CA ASP A 143 35.98 -12.55 19.88
C ASP A 143 36.50 -12.17 18.48
N ASN A 144 35.60 -12.18 17.47
CA ASN A 144 35.96 -11.88 16.10
C ASN A 144 34.96 -10.88 15.45
N PRO A 145 34.97 -9.59 15.81
CA PRO A 145 34.02 -8.61 15.29
C PRO A 145 34.05 -8.44 13.76
N LYS A 146 35.20 -8.76 13.14
CA LYS A 146 35.42 -8.70 11.69
C LYS A 146 34.58 -9.70 10.90
N LYS A 147 33.96 -10.70 11.54
CA LYS A 147 32.97 -11.57 10.87
C LYS A 147 31.71 -10.81 10.51
N GLY A 148 31.45 -9.67 11.17
CA GLY A 148 30.22 -8.90 11.00
C GLY A 148 29.07 -9.44 11.83
N ILE A 149 27.84 -9.19 11.37
CA ILE A 149 26.62 -9.66 12.02
C ILE A 149 26.48 -11.15 11.74
N THR A 150 26.37 -11.95 12.80
CA THR A 150 26.22 -13.41 12.70
C THR A 150 24.77 -13.85 12.72
N GLU A 151 23.91 -13.12 13.42
CA GLU A 151 22.48 -13.44 13.56
C GLU A 151 21.66 -12.16 13.74
N LEU A 152 20.44 -12.14 13.22
CA LEU A 152 19.46 -11.08 13.41
C LEU A 152 18.24 -11.67 14.15
N ARG A 153 18.03 -11.22 15.40
CA ARG A 153 16.91 -11.69 16.23
C ARG A 153 15.82 -10.65 16.30
N TYR A 154 14.63 -11.05 15.90
CA TYR A 154 13.44 -10.20 16.07
C TYR A 154 13.12 -10.00 17.55
N ILE A 155 12.82 -8.78 17.94
CA ILE A 155 12.36 -8.43 19.29
C ILE A 155 10.94 -7.87 19.19
N ASP A 156 10.03 -8.48 19.95
CA ASP A 156 8.67 -7.96 20.07
C ASP A 156 8.67 -6.53 20.63
N PRO A 157 8.06 -5.56 19.97
CA PRO A 157 7.94 -4.19 20.45
C PRO A 157 7.37 -4.04 21.87
N MET A 158 6.61 -5.02 22.34
CA MET A 158 6.09 -5.05 23.71
C MET A 158 7.14 -5.41 24.77
N LYS A 159 8.31 -5.89 24.37
CA LYS A 159 9.39 -6.35 25.26
C LYS A 159 10.60 -5.43 25.29
N ILE A 160 10.60 -4.39 24.47
CA ILE A 160 11.73 -3.46 24.36
C ILE A 160 11.27 -2.02 24.52
N LYS A 161 12.11 -1.19 25.13
CA LYS A 161 11.85 0.23 25.32
C LYS A 161 13.14 1.02 25.23
N LYS A 162 13.12 2.16 24.53
CA LYS A 162 14.25 3.10 24.50
C LYS A 162 14.20 4.00 25.72
N VAL A 163 15.29 4.09 26.43
CA VAL A 163 15.41 4.89 27.66
C VAL A 163 16.55 5.88 27.49
N ARG A 164 16.29 7.15 27.81
CA ARG A 164 17.31 8.20 27.89
C ARG A 164 17.58 8.52 29.34
N GLN A 165 18.79 8.28 29.77
CA GLN A 165 19.22 8.56 31.13
C GLN A 165 20.13 9.78 31.15
N LYS A 166 19.79 10.76 31.97
CA LYS A 166 20.70 11.89 32.25
C LYS A 166 21.77 11.41 33.25
N ILE A 167 23.03 11.49 32.87
CA ILE A 167 24.15 11.24 33.78
C ILE A 167 24.60 12.60 34.29
N ASP A 168 24.47 12.82 35.59
CA ASP A 168 24.97 14.02 36.22
C ASP A 168 26.49 13.91 36.37
N ASN A 169 27.22 14.62 35.51
CA ASN A 169 28.67 14.80 35.61
C ASN A 169 29.01 15.98 36.52
N THR A 170 28.10 16.42 37.39
CA THR A 170 28.33 17.51 38.33
C THR A 170 29.46 17.16 39.32
N PRO A 171 30.35 18.12 39.64
CA PRO A 171 31.41 17.90 40.64
C PRO A 171 30.82 17.38 41.95
N LYS A 172 31.54 16.46 42.62
CA LYS A 172 31.08 15.87 43.89
C LYS A 172 31.04 16.85 45.05
N ASP A 173 31.68 18.01 44.91
CA ASP A 173 31.71 19.07 45.94
C ASP A 173 30.32 19.71 46.10
N SER A 174 29.84 19.72 47.35
CA SER A 174 28.49 20.19 47.71
C SER A 174 28.22 21.65 47.38
N LEU A 175 29.22 22.52 47.46
CA LEU A 175 29.13 23.97 47.16
C LEU A 175 29.04 24.24 45.64
N ALA A 176 29.84 23.53 44.84
CA ALA A 176 29.80 23.63 43.37
C ALA A 176 28.46 23.06 42.82
N ARG A 177 27.90 22.02 43.46
CA ARG A 177 26.63 21.45 43.11
C ARG A 177 25.45 22.40 43.37
N GLN A 178 25.50 23.19 44.47
CA GLN A 178 24.45 24.17 44.77
C GLN A 178 24.47 25.37 43.83
N ALA A 179 25.67 25.80 43.38
CA ALA A 179 25.83 26.91 42.44
C ALA A 179 25.35 26.56 41.00
N ILE A 180 25.38 25.28 40.62
CA ILE A 180 25.03 24.79 39.27
C ILE A 180 23.54 24.45 39.20
N LYS A 181 22.93 24.05 40.33
CA LYS A 181 21.54 23.59 40.39
C LYS A 181 20.56 24.71 40.03
N GLY A 182 19.78 24.52 38.97
CA GLY A 182 18.78 25.49 38.50
C GLY A 182 19.32 26.58 37.57
N THR A 183 20.58 26.53 37.17
CA THR A 183 21.17 27.43 36.21
C THR A 183 21.33 26.79 34.81
N ALA A 184 21.58 27.61 33.78
CA ALA A 184 21.87 27.12 32.43
C ALA A 184 23.05 26.11 32.39
N LEU A 185 23.97 26.21 33.35
CA LEU A 185 25.12 25.31 33.53
C LEU A 185 24.69 23.86 33.91
N GLU A 186 23.50 23.68 34.49
CA GLU A 186 22.99 22.33 34.78
C GLU A 186 22.73 21.54 33.50
N TYR A 187 22.40 22.21 32.39
CA TYR A 187 22.26 21.58 31.08
C TYR A 187 23.60 21.29 30.41
N GLU A 188 24.63 22.06 30.72
CA GLU A 188 25.98 21.92 30.16
C GLU A 188 26.74 20.71 30.75
N TYR A 189 26.50 20.35 32.03
CA TYR A 189 27.13 19.23 32.73
C TYR A 189 26.34 17.93 32.63
N GLY A 190 25.10 17.93 32.09
CA GLY A 190 24.29 16.74 31.93
C GLY A 190 24.57 16.04 30.59
N THR A 191 25.22 14.91 30.63
CA THR A 191 25.33 14.01 29.46
C THR A 191 24.12 13.06 29.41
N PHE A 192 23.46 13.03 28.26
CA PHE A 192 22.38 12.07 28.04
C PHE A 192 22.95 10.81 27.39
N VAL A 193 22.63 9.66 27.95
CA VAL A 193 22.98 8.36 27.39
C VAL A 193 21.70 7.63 27.06
N ASP A 194 21.56 7.24 25.79
CA ASP A 194 20.46 6.44 25.30
C ASP A 194 20.84 4.96 25.37
N TYR A 195 19.90 4.11 25.78
CA TYR A 195 20.03 2.65 25.75
C TYR A 195 18.66 2.02 25.58
N TYR A 196 18.64 0.78 25.12
CA TYR A 196 17.43 -0.02 25.11
C TYR A 196 17.36 -0.90 26.36
N LEU A 197 16.15 -1.02 26.89
CA LEU A 197 15.85 -1.93 27.98
C LEU A 197 15.00 -3.08 27.44
N TYR A 198 15.50 -4.30 27.56
CA TYR A 198 14.80 -5.50 27.15
C TYR A 198 14.26 -6.25 28.37
N ASN A 199 12.96 -6.57 28.36
CA ASN A 199 12.31 -7.38 29.39
C ASN A 199 11.60 -8.57 28.74
N PRO A 200 12.05 -9.82 29.00
CA PRO A 200 11.43 -11.01 28.40
C PRO A 200 9.96 -11.20 28.77
N LYS A 201 9.54 -10.69 29.94
CA LYS A 201 8.14 -10.75 30.40
C LYS A 201 7.26 -9.63 29.85
N GLY A 202 7.84 -8.68 29.10
CA GLY A 202 7.19 -7.47 28.61
C GLY A 202 6.99 -6.41 29.71
N PHE A 203 6.56 -5.21 29.28
CA PHE A 203 6.31 -4.06 30.15
C PHE A 203 4.83 -3.89 30.48
N TYR A 204 3.96 -4.75 29.94
CA TYR A 204 2.53 -4.70 30.18
C TYR A 204 2.17 -5.39 31.49
N LYS A 205 1.65 -4.63 32.44
CA LYS A 205 1.04 -5.15 33.67
C LYS A 205 -0.49 -5.04 33.54
N GLY A 206 -1.11 -6.12 33.09
CA GLY A 206 -2.56 -6.27 33.20
C GLY A 206 -2.93 -6.73 34.61
N GLY A 207 -3.64 -5.91 35.35
CA GLY A 207 -4.37 -6.31 36.55
C GLY A 207 -3.63 -6.08 37.88
N ASN A 208 -4.26 -5.30 38.72
CA ASN A 208 -3.96 -4.92 40.09
C ASN A 208 -2.78 -3.97 40.28
N LEU A 209 -3.15 -2.72 40.53
CA LEU A 209 -2.32 -1.69 41.11
C LEU A 209 -1.84 -2.12 42.51
N GLY A 210 -0.70 -2.79 42.55
CA GLY A 210 0.16 -2.68 43.71
C GLY A 210 0.71 -1.26 43.78
N PRO A 211 1.17 -0.78 44.96
CA PRO A 211 1.60 0.60 45.11
C PRO A 211 2.67 0.97 44.08
N VAL A 212 2.53 2.16 43.46
CA VAL A 212 3.24 2.75 42.34
C VAL A 212 4.76 2.96 42.60
N GLY A 213 5.38 2.13 43.43
CA GLY A 213 6.74 2.33 43.88
C GLY A 213 7.81 1.50 43.20
N ASP A 214 7.49 0.38 42.56
CA ASP A 214 8.51 -0.57 42.10
C ASP A 214 8.24 -1.17 40.71
N MET A 215 8.08 -0.33 39.70
CA MET A 215 8.45 -0.78 38.35
C MET A 215 9.97 -0.64 38.20
N SER A 216 10.68 -1.58 38.76
CA SER A 216 12.12 -1.56 38.77
C SER A 216 12.63 -1.64 37.33
N LEU A 217 13.26 -0.57 36.90
CA LEU A 217 14.26 -0.56 35.81
C LEU A 217 15.30 -1.67 36.00
N SER A 218 15.38 -2.26 37.20
CA SER A 218 16.31 -3.30 37.58
C SER A 218 16.01 -4.69 36.99
N GLN A 219 14.83 -4.92 36.39
CA GLN A 219 14.47 -6.24 35.87
C GLN A 219 14.70 -6.42 34.36
N GLY A 220 15.26 -5.45 33.66
CA GLY A 220 15.54 -5.54 32.23
C GLY A 220 17.04 -5.58 31.92
N VAL A 221 17.38 -6.20 30.80
CA VAL A 221 18.74 -6.21 30.25
C VAL A 221 18.96 -4.92 29.48
N LYS A 222 20.02 -4.17 29.84
CA LYS A 222 20.42 -2.96 29.10
C LYS A 222 21.16 -3.37 27.85
N MET A 223 20.74 -2.82 26.72
CA MET A 223 21.34 -3.06 25.40
C MET A 223 21.81 -1.74 24.80
N ALA A 224 22.95 -1.75 24.12
CA ALA A 224 23.48 -0.57 23.43
C ALA A 224 22.56 -0.19 22.25
N VAL A 225 22.48 1.12 21.97
CA VAL A 225 21.66 1.60 20.85
C VAL A 225 22.12 0.99 19.53
N ASP A 226 23.42 0.88 19.34
CA ASP A 226 24.02 0.36 18.11
C ASP A 226 23.78 -1.15 17.89
N SER A 227 23.43 -1.88 18.97
CA SER A 227 23.14 -3.32 18.88
C SER A 227 21.71 -3.60 18.38
N ILE A 228 20.86 -2.59 18.34
CA ILE A 228 19.46 -2.71 17.93
C ILE A 228 19.24 -1.93 16.63
N THR A 229 18.66 -2.60 15.64
CA THR A 229 18.09 -1.92 14.47
C THR A 229 16.65 -1.59 14.77
N PHE A 230 16.30 -0.33 14.63
CA PHE A 230 14.97 0.19 14.88
C PHE A 230 14.39 0.83 13.60
N CYS A 231 13.22 0.36 13.20
CA CYS A 231 12.48 0.87 12.05
C CYS A 231 11.12 1.41 12.49
N PRO A 232 10.98 2.72 12.70
CA PRO A 232 9.70 3.34 13.05
C PRO A 232 8.82 3.55 11.81
N SER A 233 7.51 3.66 12.02
CA SER A 233 6.54 4.04 10.98
C SER A 233 6.76 5.46 10.42
N GLY A 234 7.40 6.34 11.20
CA GLY A 234 7.51 7.76 10.91
C GLY A 234 6.28 8.59 11.28
N LEU A 235 5.23 7.96 11.78
CA LEU A 235 4.07 8.64 12.33
C LEU A 235 4.31 8.90 13.81
N GLN A 236 4.20 10.16 14.20
CA GLN A 236 4.40 10.59 15.58
C GLN A 236 3.12 11.21 16.14
N ASP A 237 2.95 11.12 17.45
CA ASP A 237 1.91 11.84 18.18
C ASP A 237 2.14 13.37 18.12
N LEU A 238 1.09 14.15 18.45
CA LEU A 238 1.13 15.61 18.50
C LEU A 238 2.34 16.16 19.28
N ASN A 239 2.72 15.48 20.34
CA ASN A 239 3.86 15.84 21.18
C ASN A 239 5.21 15.31 20.66
N LYS A 240 5.25 14.61 19.53
CA LYS A 240 6.44 13.98 18.92
C LYS A 240 7.21 13.04 19.88
N ARG A 241 6.51 12.39 20.80
CA ARG A 241 7.14 11.56 21.83
C ARG A 241 6.88 10.06 21.65
N MET A 242 5.85 9.71 20.88
CA MET A 242 5.43 8.33 20.69
C MET A 242 5.24 8.04 19.21
N THR A 243 5.79 6.95 18.74
CA THR A 243 5.55 6.46 17.39
C THR A 243 4.17 5.80 17.32
N LEU A 244 3.40 6.18 16.32
CA LEU A 244 2.07 5.64 16.08
C LEU A 244 2.13 4.59 14.97
N GLY A 245 1.30 3.56 15.09
CA GLY A 245 1.07 2.59 14.02
C GLY A 245 0.22 3.17 12.88
N PHE A 246 0.29 2.57 11.69
CA PHE A 246 -0.51 3.00 10.54
C PHE A 246 -2.00 2.82 10.79
N LEU A 247 -2.38 1.83 11.61
CA LEU A 247 -3.76 1.57 12.01
C LEU A 247 -4.35 2.62 12.96
N HIS A 248 -3.54 3.53 13.52
CA HIS A 248 -4.02 4.54 14.48
C HIS A 248 -5.18 5.36 13.93
N LYS A 249 -5.10 5.78 12.69
CA LYS A 249 -6.13 6.59 12.02
C LYS A 249 -7.45 5.85 11.83
N ALA A 250 -7.40 4.53 11.79
CA ALA A 250 -8.55 3.66 11.55
C ALA A 250 -9.34 3.32 12.83
N ILE A 251 -8.78 3.58 14.04
CA ILE A 251 -9.41 3.21 15.31
C ILE A 251 -10.86 3.71 15.39
N LYS A 252 -11.07 5.00 15.15
CA LYS A 252 -12.39 5.62 15.24
C LYS A 252 -13.35 5.07 14.20
N SER A 253 -12.89 4.94 12.96
CA SER A 253 -13.69 4.45 11.84
C SER A 253 -14.12 3.01 12.04
N LEU A 254 -13.23 2.14 12.51
CA LEU A 254 -13.53 0.74 12.81
C LEU A 254 -14.55 0.61 13.95
N ASN A 255 -14.35 1.34 15.06
CA ASN A 255 -15.28 1.29 16.18
C ASN A 255 -16.69 1.77 15.77
N GLN A 256 -16.77 2.79 14.90
CA GLN A 256 -18.04 3.27 14.36
C GLN A 256 -18.70 2.23 13.44
N LEU A 257 -17.93 1.58 12.58
CA LEU A 257 -18.42 0.52 11.69
C LEU A 257 -19.02 -0.63 12.50
N ARG A 258 -18.27 -1.18 13.44
CA ARG A 258 -18.76 -2.26 14.33
C ARG A 258 -20.03 -1.88 15.06
N MET A 259 -20.08 -0.67 15.64
CA MET A 259 -21.27 -0.21 16.36
C MET A 259 -22.50 -0.17 15.46
N ILE A 260 -22.35 0.22 14.19
CA ILE A 260 -23.46 0.28 13.24
C ILE A 260 -23.85 -1.12 12.79
N GLU A 261 -22.90 -1.99 12.51
CA GLU A 261 -23.16 -3.39 12.15
C GLU A 261 -23.91 -4.11 13.27
N ASP A 262 -23.44 -4.02 14.51
CA ASP A 262 -24.12 -4.59 15.67
C ASP A 262 -25.53 -4.00 15.86
N SER A 263 -25.65 -2.67 15.72
CA SER A 263 -26.95 -1.98 15.83
C SER A 263 -27.91 -2.41 14.72
N LEU A 264 -27.43 -2.59 13.50
CA LEU A 264 -28.22 -3.06 12.37
C LEU A 264 -28.74 -4.49 12.61
N VAL A 265 -27.88 -5.37 13.10
CA VAL A 265 -28.27 -6.76 13.44
C VAL A 265 -29.34 -6.74 14.53
N ILE A 266 -29.12 -5.98 15.61
CA ILE A 266 -30.08 -5.85 16.70
C ILE A 266 -31.41 -5.27 16.19
N TYR A 267 -31.34 -4.22 15.37
CA TYR A 267 -32.54 -3.59 14.79
C TYR A 267 -33.33 -4.57 13.90
N ARG A 268 -32.64 -5.30 13.03
CA ARG A 268 -33.28 -6.32 12.17
C ARG A 268 -33.90 -7.44 12.99
N LEU A 269 -33.19 -7.96 13.97
CA LEU A 269 -33.68 -9.02 14.86
C LEU A 269 -34.90 -8.54 15.68
N SER A 270 -34.87 -7.30 16.15
CA SER A 270 -35.95 -6.78 17.00
C SER A 270 -37.16 -6.27 16.22
N ARG A 271 -36.98 -5.80 14.99
CA ARG A 271 -38.02 -5.12 14.20
C ARG A 271 -38.47 -5.81 12.92
N ALA A 272 -37.63 -6.69 12.35
CA ALA A 272 -38.02 -7.41 11.14
C ALA A 272 -39.21 -8.36 11.34
N PRO A 273 -39.28 -9.10 12.45
CA PRO A 273 -40.44 -9.93 12.69
C PRO A 273 -41.68 -9.09 13.04
N GLU A 274 -42.81 -9.46 12.51
CA GLU A 274 -44.11 -8.92 12.93
C GLU A 274 -44.31 -9.25 14.42
N ARG A 275 -44.56 -8.23 15.23
CA ARG A 275 -44.85 -8.40 16.66
C ARG A 275 -46.31 -8.72 16.84
N ARG A 276 -46.62 -9.71 17.67
CA ARG A 276 -47.98 -10.06 18.01
C ARG A 276 -48.38 -9.39 19.32
N ILE A 277 -49.57 -8.85 19.32
CA ILE A 277 -50.21 -8.34 20.52
C ILE A 277 -51.32 -9.31 20.89
N PHE A 278 -51.19 -9.93 22.04
CA PHE A 278 -52.20 -10.82 22.60
C PHE A 278 -53.06 -10.02 23.56
N TYR A 279 -54.28 -9.72 23.18
CA TYR A 279 -55.26 -9.19 24.12
C TYR A 279 -55.93 -10.35 24.83
N ILE A 280 -55.61 -10.52 26.09
CA ILE A 280 -56.15 -11.61 26.90
C ILE A 280 -57.33 -11.10 27.67
N ASP A 281 -58.51 -11.74 27.45
CA ASP A 281 -59.69 -11.44 28.21
C ASP A 281 -59.53 -12.01 29.63
N VAL A 282 -59.50 -11.12 30.61
CA VAL A 282 -59.40 -11.46 32.04
C VAL A 282 -60.78 -11.40 32.73
N GLY A 283 -61.84 -11.11 31.97
CA GLY A 283 -63.21 -11.05 32.49
C GLY A 283 -63.36 -10.20 33.74
N ASN A 284 -64.15 -10.64 34.66
CA ASN A 284 -64.41 -9.95 35.95
C ASN A 284 -63.45 -10.34 37.06
N LEU A 285 -62.25 -10.84 36.76
CA LEU A 285 -61.27 -11.17 37.78
C LEU A 285 -60.79 -9.93 38.55
N PRO A 286 -60.62 -10.03 39.91
CA PRO A 286 -59.98 -8.98 40.68
C PRO A 286 -58.59 -8.67 40.12
N LYS A 287 -58.18 -7.39 40.15
CA LYS A 287 -56.94 -6.88 39.51
C LYS A 287 -55.71 -7.76 39.80
N VAL A 288 -55.53 -8.16 41.07
CA VAL A 288 -54.40 -8.99 41.51
C VAL A 288 -54.41 -10.39 40.87
N LYS A 289 -55.59 -11.02 40.76
CA LYS A 289 -55.73 -12.34 40.12
C LYS A 289 -55.59 -12.25 38.59
N ALA A 290 -56.05 -11.16 38.00
CA ALA A 290 -55.86 -10.91 36.56
C ALA A 290 -54.38 -10.73 36.21
N GLU A 291 -53.62 -9.99 37.03
CA GLU A 291 -52.17 -9.84 36.87
C GLU A 291 -51.41 -11.15 37.08
N GLN A 292 -51.81 -11.97 38.05
CA GLN A 292 -51.22 -13.30 38.24
C GLN A 292 -51.48 -14.21 37.05
N TYR A 293 -52.70 -14.29 36.55
CA TYR A 293 -53.05 -15.07 35.39
C TYR A 293 -52.26 -14.64 34.15
N LEU A 294 -52.13 -13.33 33.95
CA LEU A 294 -51.32 -12.79 32.86
C LEU A 294 -49.85 -13.19 33.01
N ARG A 295 -49.26 -13.10 34.20
CA ARG A 295 -47.88 -13.53 34.48
C ARG A 295 -47.66 -15.02 34.22
N ASP A 296 -48.60 -15.85 34.60
CA ASP A 296 -48.54 -17.29 34.37
C ASP A 296 -48.60 -17.63 32.90
N VAL A 297 -49.45 -16.96 32.13
CA VAL A 297 -49.53 -17.11 30.67
C VAL A 297 -48.24 -16.61 30.02
N MET A 298 -47.75 -15.42 30.45
CA MET A 298 -46.48 -14.88 29.93
C MET A 298 -45.31 -15.82 30.23
N SER A 299 -45.22 -16.40 31.43
CA SER A 299 -44.11 -17.29 31.79
C SER A 299 -44.11 -18.59 31.03
N ARG A 300 -45.26 -19.06 30.58
CA ARG A 300 -45.40 -20.29 29.78
C ARG A 300 -45.04 -20.10 28.29
N TYR A 301 -45.31 -18.92 27.75
CA TYR A 301 -45.22 -18.64 26.31
C TYR A 301 -44.18 -17.59 25.91
N ARG A 302 -43.45 -17.00 26.88
CA ARG A 302 -42.42 -16.00 26.62
C ARG A 302 -41.11 -16.67 26.26
N ASN A 303 -40.61 -16.37 25.05
CA ASN A 303 -39.28 -16.74 24.61
C ASN A 303 -38.39 -15.51 24.59
N LYS A 304 -37.15 -15.66 24.98
CA LYS A 304 -36.15 -14.59 24.99
C LYS A 304 -34.97 -15.02 24.08
N LEU A 305 -34.77 -14.26 23.06
CA LEU A 305 -33.60 -14.39 22.20
C LEU A 305 -32.47 -13.50 22.75
N VAL A 306 -31.29 -14.06 22.93
CA VAL A 306 -30.10 -13.32 23.35
C VAL A 306 -29.09 -13.38 22.23
N TYR A 307 -28.71 -12.21 21.75
CA TYR A 307 -27.63 -12.04 20.77
C TYR A 307 -26.32 -11.74 21.51
N ASP A 308 -25.29 -12.54 21.25
CA ASP A 308 -23.93 -12.30 21.76
C ASP A 308 -23.13 -11.51 20.72
N ALA A 309 -22.89 -10.23 21.03
CA ALA A 309 -22.15 -9.33 20.13
C ALA A 309 -20.67 -9.72 19.94
N ASN A 310 -20.09 -10.57 20.79
CA ASN A 310 -18.70 -10.99 20.66
C ASN A 310 -18.52 -12.19 19.73
N THR A 311 -19.48 -13.11 19.73
CA THR A 311 -19.42 -14.34 18.90
C THR A 311 -20.30 -14.28 17.67
N GLY A 312 -21.25 -13.32 17.63
CA GLY A 312 -22.26 -13.24 16.58
C GLY A 312 -23.31 -14.36 16.67
N GLU A 313 -23.27 -15.20 17.71
CA GLU A 313 -24.22 -16.31 17.89
C GLU A 313 -25.51 -15.84 18.52
N MET A 314 -26.61 -16.39 18.04
CA MET A 314 -27.92 -16.27 18.66
C MET A 314 -28.15 -17.46 19.58
N ARG A 315 -28.31 -17.21 20.87
CA ARG A 315 -28.65 -18.24 21.85
C ARG A 315 -30.14 -18.14 22.23
N ASP A 316 -30.83 -19.24 22.06
CA ASP A 316 -32.20 -19.40 22.50
C ASP A 316 -32.19 -20.06 23.90
N ASP A 317 -32.66 -19.32 24.89
CA ASP A 317 -32.66 -19.78 26.30
C ASP A 317 -33.76 -20.82 26.59
N LYS A 318 -34.64 -21.10 25.63
CA LYS A 318 -35.72 -22.10 25.77
C LYS A 318 -36.04 -22.81 24.48
N LYS A 319 -36.36 -24.10 24.59
CA LYS A 319 -36.59 -25.09 23.49
C LYS A 319 -37.76 -24.80 22.53
N HIS A 320 -38.25 -23.57 22.43
CA HIS A 320 -39.34 -23.24 21.50
C HIS A 320 -38.91 -22.12 20.53
N MET A 321 -39.03 -22.42 19.28
CA MET A 321 -38.76 -21.51 18.16
C MET A 321 -39.80 -20.39 18.04
N SER A 322 -39.65 -19.34 18.81
CA SER A 322 -40.38 -18.11 18.53
C SER A 322 -39.44 -16.91 18.68
N MET A 323 -39.13 -16.30 17.56
CA MET A 323 -38.22 -15.15 17.43
C MET A 323 -38.83 -13.82 17.85
N LEU A 324 -39.93 -13.79 18.62
CA LEU A 324 -40.77 -12.61 18.74
C LEU A 324 -40.99 -12.19 20.19
N GLU A 325 -40.74 -10.91 20.45
CA GLU A 325 -41.29 -10.27 21.67
C GLU A 325 -42.79 -10.06 21.46
N ASP A 326 -43.59 -10.93 22.01
CA ASP A 326 -45.04 -10.79 22.01
C ASP A 326 -45.50 -9.88 23.15
N PHE A 327 -46.44 -9.00 22.89
CA PHE A 327 -47.05 -8.11 23.88
C PHE A 327 -48.33 -8.76 24.41
N TRP A 328 -48.42 -8.90 25.72
CA TRP A 328 -49.55 -9.49 26.44
C TRP A 328 -50.28 -8.39 27.19
N LEU A 329 -51.45 -8.00 26.71
CA LEU A 329 -52.24 -6.93 27.31
C LEU A 329 -53.55 -7.46 27.90
N PRO A 330 -53.84 -7.19 29.20
CA PRO A 330 -55.12 -7.58 29.77
C PRO A 330 -56.23 -6.69 29.23
N ARG A 331 -57.31 -7.30 28.78
CA ARG A 331 -58.53 -6.61 28.33
C ARG A 331 -59.63 -6.85 29.34
N ARG A 332 -60.29 -5.78 29.79
CA ARG A 332 -61.49 -5.82 30.59
C ARG A 332 -62.59 -5.24 29.73
N GLU A 333 -63.73 -5.90 29.71
CA GLU A 333 -64.99 -5.50 29.08
C GLU A 333 -65.13 -5.64 27.58
N GLY A 334 -66.22 -6.22 27.16
CA GLY A 334 -66.87 -6.02 25.88
C GLY A 334 -66.91 -7.15 24.88
N GLY A 335 -66.99 -8.42 25.36
CA GLY A 335 -67.60 -9.46 24.50
C GLY A 335 -66.87 -9.95 23.28
N ARG A 336 -65.61 -9.59 23.07
CA ARG A 336 -64.72 -10.19 22.09
C ARG A 336 -63.61 -10.90 22.84
N GLY A 337 -63.60 -12.22 22.84
CA GLY A 337 -62.59 -13.03 23.51
C GLY A 337 -61.15 -12.61 23.25
N THR A 338 -60.22 -13.46 23.54
CA THR A 338 -58.78 -13.25 23.28
C THR A 338 -58.55 -12.92 21.79
N GLU A 339 -57.99 -11.74 21.48
CA GLU A 339 -57.73 -11.24 20.13
C GLU A 339 -56.24 -11.14 19.92
N ILE A 340 -55.76 -11.55 18.75
CA ILE A 340 -54.36 -11.44 18.36
C ILE A 340 -54.27 -10.41 17.26
N THR A 341 -53.52 -9.35 17.48
CA THR A 341 -53.29 -8.31 16.49
C THR A 341 -51.81 -8.30 16.17
N THR A 342 -51.44 -8.22 14.88
CA THR A 342 -50.05 -8.08 14.45
C THR A 342 -49.69 -6.63 14.27
N LEU A 343 -48.56 -6.21 14.83
CA LEU A 343 -47.92 -4.95 14.49
C LEU A 343 -47.07 -5.17 13.24
N PRO A 344 -47.23 -4.34 12.21
CA PRO A 344 -46.44 -4.48 11.01
C PRO A 344 -44.95 -4.35 11.34
N GLY A 345 -44.13 -5.16 10.69
CA GLY A 345 -42.68 -5.11 10.78
C GLY A 345 -42.11 -3.75 10.31
N GLY A 346 -40.88 -3.48 10.64
CA GLY A 346 -40.20 -2.24 10.23
C GLY A 346 -40.07 -2.17 8.70
N GLN A 347 -40.38 -1.00 8.15
CA GLN A 347 -40.09 -0.69 6.75
C GLN A 347 -38.62 -0.31 6.59
N ASN A 348 -38.04 -0.47 5.39
CA ASN A 348 -36.64 -0.13 5.04
C ASN A 348 -35.56 -1.00 5.69
N LEU A 349 -35.84 -2.29 5.91
CA LEU A 349 -34.85 -3.24 6.47
C LEU A 349 -33.72 -3.56 5.47
N GLY A 350 -33.80 -3.14 4.21
CA GLY A 350 -32.84 -3.40 3.16
C GLY A 350 -31.75 -2.34 2.97
N GLU A 351 -31.84 -1.20 3.65
CA GLU A 351 -30.86 -0.12 3.45
C GLU A 351 -29.55 -0.41 4.18
N LEU A 352 -28.47 -0.54 3.40
CA LEU A 352 -27.09 -0.76 3.87
C LEU A 352 -26.19 0.45 3.68
N LYS A 353 -26.73 1.57 3.20
CA LYS A 353 -25.95 2.77 2.83
C LYS A 353 -25.08 3.31 3.95
N ASP A 354 -25.54 3.21 5.19
CA ASP A 354 -24.79 3.68 6.36
C ASP A 354 -23.58 2.78 6.62
N VAL A 355 -23.74 1.46 6.52
CA VAL A 355 -22.64 0.49 6.66
C VAL A 355 -21.61 0.71 5.55
N GLU A 356 -22.05 0.84 4.31
CA GLU A 356 -21.18 1.13 3.16
C GLU A 356 -20.41 2.44 3.33
N TYR A 357 -21.08 3.49 3.84
CA TYR A 357 -20.43 4.77 4.14
C TYR A 357 -19.30 4.61 5.15
N PHE A 358 -19.53 3.89 6.27
CA PHE A 358 -18.51 3.70 7.30
C PHE A 358 -17.41 2.74 6.85
N LYS A 359 -17.72 1.72 6.06
CA LYS A 359 -16.75 0.84 5.41
C LYS A 359 -15.83 1.63 4.48
N LYS A 360 -16.40 2.46 3.62
CA LYS A 360 -15.64 3.36 2.73
C LYS A 360 -14.77 4.35 3.52
N LYS A 361 -15.29 4.88 4.62
CA LYS A 361 -14.54 5.78 5.52
C LYS A 361 -13.37 5.06 6.19
N LEU A 362 -13.55 3.80 6.58
CA LEU A 362 -12.47 2.96 7.14
C LEU A 362 -11.34 2.79 6.11
N TYR A 363 -11.65 2.38 4.89
CA TYR A 363 -10.66 2.18 3.83
C TYR A 363 -9.93 3.49 3.47
N ASN A 364 -10.64 4.59 3.37
CA ASN A 364 -10.03 5.90 3.18
C ASN A 364 -9.07 6.28 4.32
N SER A 365 -9.37 5.90 5.56
CA SER A 365 -8.48 6.16 6.70
C SER A 365 -7.19 5.35 6.65
N LEU A 366 -7.21 4.19 5.98
CA LEU A 366 -6.05 3.34 5.70
C LEU A 366 -5.31 3.71 4.41
N ASN A 367 -5.75 4.77 3.71
CA ASN A 367 -5.26 5.18 2.39
C ASN A 367 -5.45 4.13 1.29
N LEU A 368 -6.41 3.23 1.46
CA LEU A 368 -6.72 2.20 0.49
C LEU A 368 -7.82 2.69 -0.47
N PRO A 369 -7.66 2.50 -1.79
CA PRO A 369 -8.73 2.79 -2.73
C PRO A 369 -9.94 1.87 -2.48
N PRO A 370 -11.14 2.42 -2.27
CA PRO A 370 -12.33 1.58 -2.05
C PRO A 370 -12.62 0.63 -3.22
N SER A 371 -12.18 0.99 -4.43
CA SER A 371 -12.35 0.19 -5.64
C SER A 371 -11.69 -1.19 -5.58
N ARG A 372 -10.65 -1.36 -4.76
CA ARG A 372 -9.95 -2.65 -4.62
C ARG A 372 -10.69 -3.65 -3.72
N LEU A 373 -11.56 -3.18 -2.82
CA LEU A 373 -12.21 -4.00 -1.79
C LEU A 373 -13.73 -4.05 -1.89
N THR A 374 -14.33 -3.29 -2.81
CA THR A 374 -15.76 -3.35 -3.06
C THR A 374 -16.05 -4.20 -4.29
N ASP A 375 -16.80 -5.28 -4.07
CA ASP A 375 -17.39 -6.13 -5.12
C ASP A 375 -18.52 -5.42 -5.90
N ASP A 376 -18.46 -4.12 -6.03
CA ASP A 376 -19.39 -3.40 -6.89
C ASP A 376 -19.16 -3.86 -8.35
N ASN A 377 -19.86 -4.91 -8.73
CA ASN A 377 -20.04 -5.45 -10.08
C ASN A 377 -20.73 -4.41 -11.03
N LYS A 378 -20.32 -3.18 -10.93
CA LYS A 378 -20.57 -2.19 -11.98
C LYS A 378 -19.54 -2.48 -13.05
N GLY A 379 -20.02 -3.24 -14.04
CA GLY A 379 -19.25 -3.71 -15.19
C GLY A 379 -18.19 -2.69 -15.60
N PHE A 380 -17.05 -3.19 -15.99
CA PHE A 380 -15.88 -2.47 -16.48
C PHE A 380 -16.32 -1.33 -17.40
N ASN A 381 -16.64 -0.18 -16.81
CA ASN A 381 -17.04 1.01 -17.54
C ASN A 381 -15.77 1.66 -18.09
N LEU A 382 -15.51 1.45 -19.35
CA LEU A 382 -14.39 2.05 -20.10
C LEU A 382 -14.28 3.58 -19.95
N GLY A 383 -15.31 4.25 -19.47
CA GLY A 383 -15.33 5.71 -19.27
C GLY A 383 -14.81 6.20 -17.91
N LYS A 384 -14.53 5.31 -16.93
CA LYS A 384 -14.05 5.68 -15.59
C LYS A 384 -12.57 5.38 -15.34
N THR A 385 -11.82 5.02 -16.36
CA THR A 385 -10.38 4.68 -16.26
C THR A 385 -9.55 5.78 -15.63
N THR A 386 -9.86 7.05 -15.88
CA THR A 386 -9.12 8.19 -15.32
C THR A 386 -9.29 8.37 -13.82
N GLU A 387 -10.48 8.05 -13.26
CA GLU A 387 -10.75 8.19 -11.83
C GLU A 387 -10.12 7.04 -11.04
N VAL A 388 -10.21 5.83 -11.54
CA VAL A 388 -9.51 4.64 -11.00
C VAL A 388 -8.00 4.86 -11.04
N LEU A 389 -7.45 5.37 -12.14
CA LEU A 389 -6.03 5.70 -12.29
C LEU A 389 -5.55 6.75 -11.26
N ARG A 390 -6.38 7.71 -10.90
CA ARG A 390 -6.02 8.75 -9.93
C ARG A 390 -5.89 8.20 -8.50
N ASP A 391 -6.79 7.32 -8.09
CA ASP A 391 -6.76 6.74 -6.75
C ASP A 391 -5.65 5.69 -6.61
N GLU A 392 -5.41 4.90 -7.66
CA GLU A 392 -4.25 4.01 -7.76
C GLU A 392 -2.93 4.77 -7.69
N LEU A 393 -2.81 5.91 -8.36
CA LEU A 393 -1.61 6.75 -8.29
C LEU A 393 -1.34 7.27 -6.87
N LYS A 394 -2.38 7.61 -6.11
CA LYS A 394 -2.24 8.02 -4.70
C LYS A 394 -1.76 6.85 -3.85
N PHE A 395 -2.31 5.66 -4.10
CA PHE A 395 -1.94 4.45 -3.39
C PHE A 395 -0.49 4.05 -3.68
N THR A 396 -0.08 4.03 -4.94
CA THR A 396 1.32 3.77 -5.34
C THR A 396 2.30 4.74 -4.68
N LYS A 397 1.97 6.04 -4.64
CA LYS A 397 2.77 7.05 -3.92
C LYS A 397 2.80 6.81 -2.42
N PHE A 398 1.74 6.30 -1.84
CA PHE A 398 1.70 5.92 -0.43
C PHE A 398 2.62 4.73 -0.16
N ILE A 399 2.53 3.67 -0.96
CA ILE A 399 3.42 2.51 -0.88
C ILE A 399 4.89 2.89 -1.07
N GLY A 400 5.20 3.74 -2.06
CA GLY A 400 6.58 4.23 -2.27
C GLY A 400 7.16 4.94 -1.04
N ARG A 401 6.36 5.72 -0.31
CA ARG A 401 6.78 6.34 0.96
C ARG A 401 7.03 5.30 2.06
N LEU A 402 6.19 4.27 2.12
CA LEU A 402 6.37 3.16 3.07
C LEU A 402 7.65 2.40 2.77
N ARG A 403 7.90 2.05 1.50
CA ARG A 403 9.12 1.37 1.05
C ARG A 403 10.38 2.16 1.41
N LYS A 404 10.37 3.47 1.14
CA LYS A 404 11.49 4.35 1.50
C LYS A 404 11.74 4.36 3.02
N ARG A 405 10.70 4.36 3.83
CA ARG A 405 10.83 4.36 5.30
C ARG A 405 11.31 3.01 5.82
N PHE A 406 10.81 1.93 5.27
CA PHE A 406 11.25 0.58 5.64
C PHE A 406 12.70 0.30 5.24
N ALA A 407 13.16 0.87 4.13
CA ALA A 407 14.54 0.74 3.66
C ALA A 407 15.58 1.26 4.67
N GLU A 408 15.20 2.18 5.59
CA GLU A 408 16.07 2.64 6.68
C GLU A 408 16.54 1.48 7.58
N MET A 409 15.75 0.41 7.71
CA MET A 409 16.14 -0.81 8.40
C MET A 409 17.35 -1.48 7.73
N PHE A 410 17.28 -1.66 6.42
CA PHE A 410 18.38 -2.24 5.66
C PHE A 410 19.63 -1.35 5.71
N GLN A 411 19.42 -0.04 5.64
CA GLN A 411 20.50 0.94 5.70
C GLN A 411 21.26 0.86 7.03
N ASP A 412 20.58 0.72 8.17
CA ASP A 412 21.21 0.60 9.48
C ASP A 412 21.95 -0.74 9.64
N MET A 413 21.35 -1.84 9.18
CA MET A 413 21.99 -3.16 9.21
C MET A 413 23.24 -3.19 8.31
N LEU A 414 23.15 -2.65 7.09
CA LEU A 414 24.24 -2.60 6.13
C LEU A 414 25.38 -1.72 6.65
N LYS A 415 25.06 -0.54 7.22
CA LYS A 415 26.04 0.32 7.90
C LYS A 415 26.88 -0.47 8.90
N THR A 416 26.20 -1.16 9.80
CA THR A 416 26.86 -1.93 10.87
C THR A 416 27.74 -3.03 10.27
N GLN A 417 27.24 -3.76 9.27
CA GLN A 417 27.95 -4.85 8.62
C GLN A 417 29.22 -4.39 7.92
N LEU A 418 29.14 -3.32 7.14
CA LEU A 418 30.27 -2.81 6.36
C LEU A 418 31.36 -2.20 7.26
N ILE A 419 30.97 -1.52 8.34
CA ILE A 419 31.91 -0.96 9.31
C ILE A 419 32.64 -2.08 10.08
N LEU A 420 31.92 -3.11 10.54
CA LEU A 420 32.53 -4.24 11.27
C LEU A 420 33.51 -5.00 10.41
N LYS A 421 33.22 -5.22 9.14
CA LYS A 421 34.11 -5.88 8.17
C LYS A 421 35.26 -4.99 7.68
N GLY A 422 35.24 -3.70 8.03
CA GLY A 422 36.27 -2.75 7.61
C GLY A 422 36.25 -2.46 6.09
N VAL A 423 35.11 -2.62 5.45
CA VAL A 423 34.92 -2.28 4.03
C VAL A 423 34.84 -0.78 3.84
N ILE A 424 34.22 -0.09 4.80
CA ILE A 424 33.95 1.36 4.77
C ILE A 424 34.25 1.95 6.14
N SER A 425 34.78 3.18 6.17
CA SER A 425 34.92 3.92 7.43
C SER A 425 33.56 4.54 7.86
N PRO A 426 33.37 4.82 9.15
CA PRO A 426 32.16 5.50 9.61
C PRO A 426 31.97 6.91 8.98
N GLU A 427 33.04 7.54 8.54
CA GLU A 427 33.03 8.86 7.90
C GLU A 427 32.54 8.75 6.46
N ASP A 428 33.10 7.82 5.70
CA ASP A 428 32.70 7.57 4.32
C ASP A 428 31.23 7.10 4.21
N TRP A 429 30.70 6.43 5.25
CA TRP A 429 29.29 6.03 5.25
C TRP A 429 28.34 7.20 5.20
N ASP A 430 28.65 8.30 5.88
CA ASP A 430 27.75 9.45 5.91
C ASP A 430 27.61 10.10 4.52
N ASP A 431 28.65 10.03 3.71
CA ASP A 431 28.65 10.53 2.33
C ASP A 431 27.97 9.52 1.36
N MET A 432 28.20 8.23 1.59
CA MET A 432 27.69 7.17 0.70
C MET A 432 26.22 6.85 0.88
N LYS A 433 25.67 6.99 2.09
CA LYS A 433 24.29 6.59 2.42
C LYS A 433 23.22 7.23 1.53
N GLU A 434 23.46 8.44 1.02
CA GLU A 434 22.52 9.17 0.16
C GLU A 434 22.48 8.64 -1.27
N HIS A 435 23.56 7.96 -1.70
CA HIS A 435 23.72 7.39 -3.03
C HIS A 435 23.32 5.91 -3.12
N ILE A 436 23.05 5.28 -1.96
CA ILE A 436 22.57 3.89 -1.90
C ILE A 436 21.04 3.88 -1.95
N GLN A 437 20.49 3.24 -2.96
CA GLN A 437 19.04 3.08 -3.12
C GLN A 437 18.66 1.60 -2.97
N TYR A 438 17.47 1.39 -2.44
CA TYR A 438 16.88 0.05 -2.28
C TYR A 438 15.66 -0.02 -3.19
N ASP A 439 15.77 -0.83 -4.22
CA ASP A 439 14.73 -1.01 -5.21
C ASP A 439 13.89 -2.23 -4.82
N PHE A 440 12.61 -1.99 -4.60
CA PHE A 440 11.62 -3.03 -4.34
C PHE A 440 11.01 -3.46 -5.66
N LEU A 441 10.82 -4.76 -5.82
CA LEU A 441 10.15 -5.30 -6.98
C LEU A 441 8.75 -4.67 -7.12
N PHE A 442 8.41 -4.26 -8.31
CA PHE A 442 7.10 -3.75 -8.66
C PHE A 442 6.36 -4.77 -9.49
N ASP A 443 5.08 -4.96 -9.26
CA ASP A 443 4.24 -5.66 -10.21
C ASP A 443 4.02 -4.74 -11.42
N ASN A 444 4.78 -5.04 -12.48
CA ASN A 444 4.88 -4.15 -13.64
C ASN A 444 3.69 -4.26 -14.59
N HIS A 445 2.85 -5.30 -14.51
CA HIS A 445 1.82 -5.53 -15.52
C HIS A 445 0.87 -4.37 -15.73
N PHE A 446 0.45 -3.71 -14.65
CA PHE A 446 -0.45 -2.56 -14.78
C PHE A 446 0.28 -1.31 -15.29
N ASN A 447 1.52 -1.09 -14.88
CA ASN A 447 2.34 0.02 -15.37
C ASN A 447 2.74 -0.20 -16.83
N GLU A 448 3.08 -1.43 -17.20
CA GLU A 448 3.38 -1.79 -18.61
C GLU A 448 2.17 -1.57 -19.52
N LEU A 449 0.99 -2.03 -19.11
CA LEU A 449 -0.25 -1.77 -19.88
C LEU A 449 -0.50 -0.28 -20.04
N LYS A 450 -0.31 0.51 -18.99
CA LYS A 450 -0.45 1.96 -19.05
C LYS A 450 0.61 2.62 -19.92
N GLU A 451 1.86 2.18 -19.85
CA GLU A 451 2.94 2.67 -20.70
C GLU A 451 2.69 2.33 -22.17
N ILE A 452 2.22 1.12 -22.44
CA ILE A 452 1.81 0.70 -23.79
C ILE A 452 0.64 1.55 -24.27
N GLU A 453 -0.38 1.79 -23.46
CA GLU A 453 -1.53 2.62 -23.83
C GLU A 453 -1.11 4.08 -24.08
N MET A 454 -0.27 4.66 -23.19
CA MET A 454 0.28 6.00 -23.40
C MET A 454 1.17 6.06 -24.66
N MET A 455 1.96 5.01 -24.90
CA MET A 455 2.78 4.92 -26.11
C MET A 455 1.89 4.87 -27.36
N ASN A 456 0.83 4.05 -27.34
CA ASN A 456 -0.13 3.97 -28.45
C ASN A 456 -0.80 5.33 -28.71
N GLN A 457 -1.23 6.05 -27.68
CA GLN A 457 -1.80 7.39 -27.83
C GLN A 457 -0.78 8.40 -28.40
N ARG A 458 0.47 8.34 -27.94
CA ARG A 458 1.57 9.16 -28.49
C ARG A 458 1.84 8.83 -29.95
N MET A 459 1.89 7.54 -30.31
CA MET A 459 2.09 7.10 -31.68
C MET A 459 0.93 7.53 -32.60
N MET A 460 -0.32 7.43 -32.15
CA MET A 460 -1.47 7.96 -32.90
C MET A 460 -1.33 9.47 -33.12
N THR A 461 -0.90 10.22 -32.11
CA THR A 461 -0.68 11.66 -32.24
C THR A 461 0.45 11.96 -33.21
N VAL A 462 1.56 11.21 -33.19
CA VAL A 462 2.68 11.35 -34.13
C VAL A 462 2.20 11.09 -35.55
N THR A 463 1.46 10.00 -35.78
CA THR A 463 0.90 9.67 -37.10
C THR A 463 0.02 10.77 -37.67
N GLN A 464 -0.81 11.41 -36.80
CA GLN A 464 -1.63 12.55 -37.23
C GLN A 464 -0.81 13.82 -37.55
N MET A 465 0.35 13.99 -36.91
CA MET A 465 1.23 15.15 -37.10
C MET A 465 2.25 14.96 -38.21
N ASP A 466 2.49 13.73 -38.62
CA ASP A 466 3.49 13.38 -39.65
C ASP A 466 3.36 14.21 -40.96
N PRO A 467 2.16 14.45 -41.54
CA PRO A 467 2.01 15.29 -42.73
C PRO A 467 2.40 16.76 -42.53
N PHE A 468 2.51 17.21 -41.27
CA PHE A 468 2.83 18.59 -40.90
C PHE A 468 4.30 18.76 -40.45
N VAL A 469 5.06 17.66 -40.36
CA VAL A 469 6.49 17.67 -40.05
C VAL A 469 7.26 18.33 -41.22
N GLY A 470 8.17 19.24 -40.88
CA GLY A 470 8.89 20.03 -41.86
C GLY A 470 8.14 21.25 -42.39
N LYS A 471 6.80 21.36 -42.16
CA LYS A 471 5.99 22.54 -42.48
C LYS A 471 5.70 23.44 -41.28
N TYR A 472 5.29 22.83 -40.18
CA TYR A 472 4.90 23.55 -38.95
C TYR A 472 5.64 23.05 -37.70
N PHE A 473 6.09 21.79 -37.69
CA PHE A 473 6.77 21.17 -36.55
C PHE A 473 8.12 20.59 -37.00
N SER A 474 9.13 20.70 -36.12
CA SER A 474 10.40 20.01 -36.33
C SER A 474 10.33 18.59 -35.78
N THR A 475 11.11 17.68 -36.34
CA THR A 475 11.27 16.30 -35.83
C THR A 475 11.72 16.29 -34.35
N GLU A 476 12.64 17.22 -34.02
CA GLU A 476 13.12 17.36 -32.63
C GLU A 476 12.00 17.77 -31.66
N TYR A 477 11.10 18.65 -32.06
CA TYR A 477 9.96 19.07 -31.29
C TYR A 477 9.02 17.88 -30.99
N ILE A 478 8.74 17.04 -31.96
CA ILE A 478 7.88 15.86 -31.81
C ILE A 478 8.54 14.84 -30.88
N ARG A 479 9.81 14.55 -31.07
CA ARG A 479 10.56 13.61 -30.21
C ARG A 479 10.62 14.05 -28.78
N LYS A 480 10.83 15.36 -28.53
CA LYS A 480 10.95 15.91 -27.18
C LYS A 480 9.61 16.08 -26.48
N ASN A 481 8.61 16.67 -27.15
CA ASN A 481 7.36 17.08 -26.51
C ASN A 481 6.24 16.04 -26.58
N ILE A 482 6.20 15.22 -27.64
CA ILE A 482 5.14 14.22 -27.82
C ILE A 482 5.63 12.85 -27.37
N LEU A 483 6.80 12.40 -27.86
CA LEU A 483 7.35 11.12 -27.45
C LEU A 483 7.99 11.19 -26.05
N GLY A 484 8.33 12.39 -25.55
CA GLY A 484 8.91 12.59 -24.24
C GLY A 484 10.36 12.12 -24.11
N GLN A 485 11.09 12.05 -25.22
CA GLN A 485 12.49 11.63 -25.26
C GLN A 485 13.40 12.72 -24.69
N THR A 486 14.37 12.32 -23.87
CA THR A 486 15.42 13.24 -23.41
C THR A 486 16.48 13.42 -24.50
N THR A 487 17.30 14.47 -24.39
CA THR A 487 18.42 14.69 -25.35
C THR A 487 19.46 13.57 -25.32
N LYS A 488 19.57 12.83 -24.22
CA LYS A 488 20.42 11.64 -24.12
C LYS A 488 19.80 10.48 -24.89
N ASP A 489 18.53 10.20 -24.69
CA ASP A 489 17.80 9.12 -25.36
C ASP A 489 17.76 9.34 -26.86
N MET A 490 17.57 10.59 -27.33
CA MET A 490 17.61 10.91 -28.76
C MET A 490 18.96 10.56 -29.39
N ARG A 491 20.07 10.90 -28.71
CA ARG A 491 21.41 10.57 -29.21
C ARG A 491 21.70 9.07 -29.23
N GLU A 492 21.19 8.36 -28.22
CA GLU A 492 21.37 6.92 -28.12
C GLU A 492 20.54 6.18 -29.17
N ILE A 493 19.29 6.57 -29.34
CA ILE A 493 18.42 6.04 -30.42
C ILE A 493 19.00 6.32 -31.79
N ASP A 494 19.49 7.55 -32.02
CA ASP A 494 20.11 7.89 -33.31
C ASP A 494 21.38 7.06 -33.59
N LYS A 495 22.13 6.72 -32.55
CA LYS A 495 23.29 5.83 -32.67
C LYS A 495 22.86 4.39 -32.96
N GLN A 496 21.83 3.89 -32.30
CA GLN A 496 21.29 2.55 -32.55
C GLN A 496 20.70 2.45 -33.95
N MET A 497 19.93 3.44 -34.39
CA MET A 497 19.39 3.47 -35.77
C MET A 497 20.48 3.44 -36.84
N ARG A 498 21.59 4.18 -36.65
CA ARG A 498 22.73 4.12 -37.57
C ARG A 498 23.38 2.73 -37.61
N GLN A 499 23.52 2.09 -36.45
CA GLN A 499 24.04 0.72 -36.38
C GLN A 499 23.12 -0.28 -37.08
N ASP A 500 21.79 -0.11 -36.95
CA ASP A 500 20.80 -0.97 -37.60
C ASP A 500 20.80 -0.78 -39.12
N ILE A 501 21.03 0.45 -39.60
CA ILE A 501 21.22 0.74 -41.02
C ILE A 501 22.53 0.11 -41.52
N ASP A 502 23.64 0.28 -40.79
CA ASP A 502 24.95 -0.27 -41.16
C ASP A 502 24.94 -1.82 -41.18
N THR A 503 24.13 -2.45 -40.31
CA THR A 503 23.95 -3.92 -40.27
C THR A 503 22.91 -4.44 -41.25
N GLY A 504 22.20 -3.55 -41.99
CA GLY A 504 21.15 -3.93 -42.93
C GLY A 504 19.84 -4.39 -42.29
N LEU A 505 19.64 -4.15 -41.00
CA LEU A 505 18.40 -4.44 -40.29
C LEU A 505 17.33 -3.36 -40.49
N ALA A 506 17.74 -2.13 -40.80
CA ALA A 506 16.85 -1.02 -41.09
C ALA A 506 17.22 -0.37 -42.42
N ILE A 507 16.22 0.13 -43.17
CA ILE A 507 16.41 0.83 -44.44
C ILE A 507 16.65 2.32 -44.13
N ASP A 508 17.60 2.93 -44.83
CA ASP A 508 17.88 4.36 -44.68
C ASP A 508 16.60 5.18 -45.00
N PRO A 509 16.20 6.12 -44.15
CA PRO A 509 15.03 6.99 -44.37
C PRO A 509 15.08 7.74 -45.71
N VAL A 510 16.28 7.97 -46.26
CA VAL A 510 16.46 8.58 -47.58
C VAL A 510 16.04 7.62 -48.69
N GLU A 511 16.35 6.32 -48.55
CA GLU A 511 15.95 5.30 -49.52
C GLU A 511 14.45 5.01 -49.45
N VAL A 512 13.84 5.03 -48.26
CA VAL A 512 12.39 4.88 -48.10
C VAL A 512 11.64 6.02 -48.80
N ASN A 513 12.08 7.26 -48.64
CA ASN A 513 11.49 8.42 -49.35
C ASN A 513 11.62 8.33 -50.85
N VAL A 514 12.73 7.77 -51.37
CA VAL A 514 12.93 7.55 -52.82
C VAL A 514 11.99 6.45 -53.31
N LEU A 515 11.84 5.36 -52.56
CA LEU A 515 10.93 4.26 -52.90
C LEU A 515 9.46 4.71 -52.87
N ASP A 516 9.03 5.47 -51.86
CA ASP A 516 7.68 6.01 -51.78
C ASP A 516 7.37 7.00 -52.89
N ASN A 517 8.32 7.86 -53.24
CA ASN A 517 8.18 8.76 -54.38
C ASN A 517 8.10 7.99 -55.71
N MET A 518 8.89 6.93 -55.88
CA MET A 518 8.80 6.06 -57.07
C MET A 518 7.47 5.30 -57.11
N GLN A 519 6.97 4.81 -55.98
CA GLN A 519 5.64 4.18 -55.93
C GLN A 519 4.51 5.16 -56.23
N GLN A 520 4.57 6.39 -55.71
CA GLN A 520 3.59 7.43 -56.04
C GLN A 520 3.64 7.85 -57.50
N GLN A 521 4.84 7.95 -58.10
CA GLN A 521 5.00 8.22 -59.54
C GLN A 521 4.47 7.05 -60.39
N ASN A 522 4.75 5.81 -59.99
CA ASN A 522 4.23 4.63 -60.69
C ASN A 522 2.71 4.50 -60.54
N ALA A 523 2.14 4.86 -59.38
CA ALA A 523 0.71 4.88 -59.17
C ALA A 523 0.01 6.01 -59.96
N ALA A 524 0.69 7.15 -60.15
CA ALA A 524 0.18 8.25 -60.98
C ALA A 524 0.24 7.92 -62.49
N LEU A 525 1.23 7.12 -62.91
CA LEU A 525 1.38 6.66 -64.31
C LEU A 525 0.49 5.46 -64.64
N ALA A 526 0.03 4.72 -63.65
CA ALA A 526 -0.80 3.52 -63.85
C ALA A 526 -2.08 3.78 -64.67
N PRO A 527 -2.85 4.87 -64.45
CA PRO A 527 -4.04 5.16 -65.26
C PRO A 527 -3.65 5.52 -66.73
N GLU A 528 -2.58 6.30 -66.94
CA GLU A 528 -2.13 6.62 -68.31
C GLU A 528 -1.69 5.38 -69.08
N ILE A 529 -1.01 4.44 -68.43
CA ILE A 529 -0.60 3.17 -69.05
C ILE A 529 -1.83 2.29 -69.33
N SER A 530 -2.84 2.31 -68.47
CA SER A 530 -4.08 1.55 -68.68
C SER A 530 -4.90 2.13 -69.85
N ASP A 531 -4.92 3.45 -70.00
CA ASP A 531 -5.62 4.13 -71.07
C ASP A 531 -4.90 3.89 -72.40
N MET A 532 -3.56 3.98 -72.44
CA MET A 532 -2.75 3.65 -73.66
C MET A 532 -2.89 2.16 -74.06
N GLN A 533 -3.04 1.25 -73.05
CA GLN A 533 -3.29 -0.15 -73.36
C GLN A 533 -4.71 -0.40 -73.86
N ALA A 534 -5.71 0.35 -73.34
CA ALA A 534 -7.07 0.29 -73.79
C ALA A 534 -7.21 0.84 -75.23
N ASP A 535 -6.54 1.97 -75.57
CA ASP A 535 -6.49 2.53 -76.91
C ASP A 535 -5.80 1.60 -77.92
N ALA A 536 -4.65 1.02 -77.53
CA ALA A 536 -3.93 0.05 -78.39
C ALA A 536 -4.74 -1.26 -78.56
N SER A 537 -5.54 -1.66 -77.65
CA SER A 537 -6.44 -2.82 -77.77
C SER A 537 -7.63 -2.48 -78.69
N ALA A 538 -8.19 -1.29 -78.57
CA ALA A 538 -9.26 -0.80 -79.42
C ALA A 538 -8.78 -0.64 -80.92
N GLU A 539 -7.57 -0.11 -81.15
CA GLU A 539 -7.00 -0.07 -82.46
C GLU A 539 -6.82 -1.49 -83.06
N ARG A 540 -6.32 -2.44 -82.29
CA ARG A 540 -6.18 -3.82 -82.75
C ARG A 540 -7.55 -4.50 -83.03
N GLU A 541 -8.57 -4.22 -82.26
CA GLU A 541 -9.94 -4.70 -82.53
C GLU A 541 -10.50 -4.04 -83.83
N ALA A 542 -10.28 -2.75 -84.02
CA ALA A 542 -10.70 -2.04 -85.24
C ALA A 542 -9.96 -2.61 -86.51
N ASP A 543 -8.67 -2.79 -86.44
CA ASP A 543 -7.88 -3.40 -87.54
C ASP A 543 -8.33 -4.85 -87.80
N ALA A 544 -8.67 -5.62 -86.74
CA ALA A 544 -9.20 -6.97 -86.91
C ALA A 544 -10.61 -6.99 -87.53
N ALA A 545 -11.45 -5.99 -87.20
CA ALA A 545 -12.79 -5.82 -87.78
C ALA A 545 -12.71 -5.42 -89.26
N ASP A 546 -11.83 -4.49 -89.56
CA ASP A 546 -11.61 -4.08 -90.96
C ASP A 546 -11.03 -5.24 -91.83
N ALA A 547 -10.10 -6.01 -91.28
CA ALA A 547 -9.59 -7.20 -91.97
C ALA A 547 -10.67 -8.31 -92.13
N ALA A 548 -11.59 -8.42 -91.19
CA ALA A 548 -12.75 -9.32 -91.29
C ALA A 548 -13.75 -8.86 -92.39
N LEU A 549 -14.00 -7.57 -92.46
CA LEU A 549 -14.87 -6.95 -93.42
C LEU A 549 -14.26 -7.07 -94.87
N GLU A 550 -12.98 -6.89 -95.00
CA GLU A 550 -12.28 -7.20 -96.28
C GLU A 550 -12.36 -8.67 -96.71
N ARG A 551 -12.29 -9.61 -95.74
CA ARG A 551 -12.49 -11.02 -96.02
C ARG A 551 -13.90 -11.35 -96.44
N ASP A 552 -14.88 -10.75 -95.86
CA ASP A 552 -16.30 -10.95 -96.21
C ASP A 552 -16.64 -10.30 -97.53
N LEU A 553 -16.07 -9.14 -97.84
CA LEU A 553 -16.16 -8.48 -99.19
C LEU A 553 -15.47 -9.33 -100.26
N LYS A 554 -14.33 -9.92 -100.02
CA LYS A 554 -13.68 -10.89 -100.91
C LYS A 554 -14.53 -12.15 -101.10
N ARG A 555 -15.16 -12.65 -100.10
CA ARG A 555 -16.11 -13.80 -100.17
C ARG A 555 -17.39 -13.46 -100.93
N ALA A 556 -17.96 -12.28 -100.75
CA ALA A 556 -19.10 -11.82 -101.50
C ALA A 556 -18.86 -11.64 -102.97
N LYS A 557 -17.63 -11.22 -103.34
CA LYS A 557 -17.17 -11.10 -104.78
C LYS A 557 -16.87 -12.42 -105.43
N SER A 558 -16.65 -13.48 -104.68
CA SER A 558 -16.34 -14.82 -105.19
C SER A 558 -17.54 -15.79 -105.19
N ALA A 559 -18.70 -15.37 -104.83
CA ALA A 559 -19.89 -16.20 -104.88
C ALA A 559 -20.45 -16.32 -106.27
N PRO A 560 -20.59 -17.54 -106.87
CA PRO A 560 -21.09 -17.71 -108.23
C PRO A 560 -22.59 -17.35 -108.33
N SER A 561 -22.94 -16.58 -109.37
CA SER A 561 -24.32 -16.21 -109.69
C SER A 561 -25.18 -17.49 -109.94
N LYS A 562 -26.24 -17.65 -109.21
CA LYS A 562 -27.22 -18.69 -109.51
C LYS A 562 -27.95 -18.35 -110.84
N PRO A 563 -28.16 -19.33 -111.73
CA PRO A 563 -28.89 -19.12 -112.99
C PRO A 563 -30.42 -19.00 -112.62
N SER A 564 -31.02 -18.07 -113.29
CA SER A 564 -32.47 -17.91 -113.37
C SER A 564 -33.09 -19.11 -114.06
N GLY A 565 -34.05 -19.75 -113.43
CA GLY A 565 -34.88 -20.83 -113.94
C GLY A 565 -36.32 -20.53 -113.73
N ASP A 566 -37.02 -20.29 -114.90
CA ASP A 566 -38.46 -20.21 -115.04
C ASP A 566 -39.23 -21.30 -114.34
N LYS A 567 -40.28 -20.99 -113.73
CA LYS A 567 -41.73 -21.23 -113.88
C LYS A 567 -42.47 -20.83 -112.63
#